data_c126c60f139052e7626520ba9a5d29c0
#
_entry.id   c126c60f139052e7626520ba9a5d29c0
#
_cell.length_a   1.000
_cell.length_b   1.000
_cell.length_c   1.000
_cell.angle_alpha   90.00
_cell.angle_beta   90.00
_cell.angle_gamma   90.00
#
_symmetry.space_group_name_H-M   'P 1'
#
loop_
_entity.id
_entity.type
_entity.pdbx_description
1 polymer ?
#
loop_
_entity_poly.entity_id
_entity_poly.type
_entity_poly.pdbx_seq_one_letter_code
_entity_poly.pdbx_strand_id
1 'polypeptide(L)'
;MRDAEIVALKEVIRARGGAPDDLQCPISQELMRDPVVAADGRTYERAQIAEWIRSHNTSPMTNEQLDHKHLCSNDIARERVRQFIGDCHTSGTSPDSVLR
;
A
#
# COMPACT_ATOMS: atom_id res chain seq x y z
N MET A 1 -12.39 -11.40 -12.08
CA MET A 1 -12.86 -10.05 -12.01
C MET A 1 -11.92 -9.16 -11.22
N ARG A 2 -11.63 -9.53 -10.02
CA ARG A 2 -10.72 -8.75 -9.25
C ARG A 2 -9.34 -8.68 -9.84
N ASP A 3 -8.87 -9.79 -10.40
CA ASP A 3 -7.56 -9.79 -11.01
C ASP A 3 -7.49 -8.83 -12.16
N ALA A 4 -8.56 -8.76 -12.95
CA ALA A 4 -8.57 -7.83 -14.07
C ALA A 4 -8.55 -6.39 -13.59
N GLU A 5 -9.27 -6.11 -12.50
CA GLU A 5 -9.27 -4.75 -11.96
C GLU A 5 -7.90 -4.38 -11.44
N ILE A 6 -7.22 -5.32 -10.79
CA ILE A 6 -5.90 -5.04 -10.25
C ILE A 6 -4.92 -4.78 -11.37
N VAL A 7 -4.98 -5.56 -12.44
CA VAL A 7 -4.07 -5.37 -13.57
C VAL A 7 -4.31 -4.02 -14.22
N ALA A 8 -5.59 -3.66 -14.42
CA ALA A 8 -5.89 -2.38 -15.02
C ALA A 8 -5.41 -1.22 -14.17
N LEU A 9 -5.58 -1.33 -12.86
CA LEU A 9 -5.12 -0.28 -11.97
C LEU A 9 -3.61 -0.15 -11.99
N LYS A 10 -2.91 -1.26 -12.03
CA LYS A 10 -1.45 -1.22 -12.09
C LYS A 10 -0.98 -0.52 -13.35
N GLU A 11 -1.65 -0.73 -14.46
CA GLU A 11 -1.26 -0.07 -15.70
C GLU A 11 -1.54 1.42 -15.65
N VAL A 12 -2.65 1.81 -15.05
CA VAL A 12 -2.94 3.23 -14.89
C VAL A 12 -1.89 3.89 -14.02
N ILE A 13 -1.53 3.26 -12.93
CA ILE A 13 -0.52 3.80 -12.03
C ILE A 13 0.81 3.93 -12.74
N ARG A 14 1.18 2.92 -13.52
CA ARG A 14 2.44 2.95 -14.25
C ARG A 14 2.45 4.08 -15.26
N ALA A 15 1.33 4.31 -15.92
CA ALA A 15 1.24 5.37 -16.91
C ALA A 15 1.35 6.76 -16.27
N ARG A 16 1.01 6.87 -14.99
CA ARG A 16 1.11 8.12 -14.26
C ARG A 16 2.43 8.30 -13.56
N GLY A 17 3.40 7.42 -13.81
CA GLY A 17 4.69 7.54 -13.17
C GLY A 17 4.86 6.71 -11.93
N GLY A 18 3.90 5.84 -11.65
CA GLY A 18 3.97 4.98 -10.48
C GLY A 18 3.26 5.56 -9.28
N ALA A 19 3.11 4.75 -8.24
CA ALA A 19 2.50 5.20 -7.01
C ALA A 19 3.51 6.03 -6.20
N PRO A 20 3.03 6.94 -5.37
CA PRO A 20 3.94 7.68 -4.48
C PRO A 20 4.72 6.71 -3.59
N ASP A 21 5.97 7.06 -3.33
CA ASP A 21 6.85 6.17 -2.56
C ASP A 21 6.26 5.83 -1.20
N ASP A 22 5.63 6.79 -0.54
CA ASP A 22 5.11 6.56 0.79
C ASP A 22 3.86 5.71 0.79
N LEU A 23 3.31 5.40 -0.37
CA LEU A 23 2.17 4.49 -0.50
C LEU A 23 2.57 3.14 -1.04
N GLN A 24 3.85 2.92 -1.28
CA GLN A 24 4.35 1.64 -1.75
C GLN A 24 4.89 0.83 -0.59
N CYS A 25 4.61 -0.48 -0.63
CA CYS A 25 5.18 -1.37 0.36
C CYS A 25 6.67 -1.52 0.11
N PRO A 26 7.52 -1.32 1.13
CA PRO A 26 8.95 -1.48 0.92
C PRO A 26 9.38 -2.88 0.51
N ILE A 27 8.57 -3.88 0.84
CA ILE A 27 8.91 -5.26 0.50
C ILE A 27 8.58 -5.55 -0.95
N SER A 28 7.36 -5.24 -1.36
CA SER A 28 6.89 -5.58 -2.70
C SER A 28 7.05 -4.46 -3.70
N GLN A 29 7.24 -3.23 -3.22
CA GLN A 29 7.35 -2.05 -4.06
C GLN A 29 6.10 -1.80 -4.88
N GLU A 30 4.97 -2.23 -4.35
CA GLU A 30 3.67 -2.02 -4.97
C GLU A 30 2.78 -1.22 -4.04
N LEU A 31 1.77 -0.58 -4.63
CA LEU A 31 0.81 0.18 -3.87
C LEU A 31 0.19 -0.68 -2.78
N MET A 32 0.19 -0.17 -1.58
CA MET A 32 -0.36 -0.91 -0.45
C MET A 32 -1.89 -0.85 -0.48
N ARG A 33 -2.50 -1.99 -0.22
CA ARG A 33 -3.95 -2.07 -0.14
C ARG A 33 -4.43 -2.15 1.30
N ASP A 34 -3.58 -2.67 2.17
CA ASP A 34 -3.92 -2.81 3.59
C ASP A 34 -2.67 -2.43 4.37
N PRO A 35 -2.38 -1.12 4.47
CA PRO A 35 -1.15 -0.67 5.13
C PRO A 35 -1.23 -0.87 6.63
N VAL A 36 -0.16 -1.42 7.19
CA VAL A 36 -0.05 -1.63 8.62
C VAL A 36 1.32 -1.14 9.10
N VAL A 37 1.37 -0.75 10.37
CA VAL A 37 2.62 -0.32 10.99
C VAL A 37 3.17 -1.49 11.80
N ALA A 38 4.43 -1.80 11.57
CA ALA A 38 5.12 -2.84 12.30
C ALA A 38 5.90 -2.25 13.48
N ALA A 39 6.57 -3.13 14.23
CA ALA A 39 7.28 -2.70 15.42
C ALA A 39 8.42 -1.72 15.12
N ASP A 40 8.91 -1.73 13.89
CA ASP A 40 9.99 -0.82 13.51
C ASP A 40 9.47 0.58 13.14
N GLY A 41 8.17 0.80 13.30
CA GLY A 41 7.58 2.09 13.00
C GLY A 41 7.33 2.34 11.53
N ARG A 42 7.59 1.35 10.69
CA ARG A 42 7.42 1.49 9.24
C ARG A 42 6.10 0.89 8.81
N THR A 43 5.59 1.38 7.69
CA THR A 43 4.31 0.92 7.14
C THR A 43 4.57 -0.04 5.99
N TYR A 44 3.87 -1.17 6.02
CA TYR A 44 4.01 -2.24 5.03
C TYR A 44 2.65 -2.72 4.61
N GLU A 45 2.60 -3.43 3.49
CA GLU A 45 1.42 -4.20 3.15
C GLU A 45 1.26 -5.34 4.14
N ARG A 46 0.06 -5.49 4.70
CA ARG A 46 -0.16 -6.49 5.75
C ARG A 46 0.28 -7.87 5.32
N ALA A 47 -0.10 -8.29 4.12
CA ALA A 47 0.24 -9.64 3.67
C ALA A 47 1.75 -9.83 3.57
N GLN A 48 2.46 -8.80 3.16
CA GLN A 48 3.90 -8.91 2.98
C GLN A 48 4.62 -8.98 4.32
N ILE A 49 4.29 -8.08 5.25
CA ILE A 49 5.00 -8.08 6.52
C ILE A 49 4.57 -9.27 7.37
N ALA A 50 3.32 -9.70 7.27
CA ALA A 50 2.88 -10.87 8.01
C ALA A 50 3.66 -12.10 7.58
N GLU A 51 3.90 -12.25 6.30
CA GLU A 51 4.70 -13.37 5.80
C GLU A 51 6.13 -13.28 6.29
N TRP A 52 6.69 -12.08 6.29
CA TRP A 52 8.07 -11.90 6.73
C TRP A 52 8.25 -12.28 8.20
N ILE A 53 7.36 -11.80 9.07
CA ILE A 53 7.56 -12.01 10.50
C ILE A 53 7.19 -13.42 10.93
N ARG A 54 6.65 -14.25 10.04
CA ARG A 54 6.44 -15.66 10.37
C ARG A 54 7.75 -16.39 10.52
N SER A 55 8.78 -15.94 9.85
CA SER A 55 10.07 -16.62 9.87
C SER A 55 11.22 -15.71 10.30
N HIS A 56 10.94 -14.44 10.59
CA HIS A 56 11.99 -13.50 10.95
C HIS A 56 11.54 -12.69 12.16
N ASN A 57 12.51 -12.31 12.98
CA ASN A 57 12.27 -11.43 14.12
C ASN A 57 12.82 -10.04 13.87
N THR A 58 13.18 -9.73 12.65
CA THR A 58 13.89 -8.50 12.30
C THR A 58 13.09 -7.66 11.33
N SER A 59 13.41 -6.39 11.29
CA SER A 59 12.85 -5.49 10.31
C SER A 59 13.34 -5.87 8.92
N PRO A 60 12.45 -5.98 7.92
CA PRO A 60 12.92 -6.25 6.56
C PRO A 60 13.70 -5.10 5.95
N MET A 61 13.61 -3.91 6.55
CA MET A 61 14.30 -2.74 6.02
C MET A 61 15.61 -2.46 6.72
N THR A 62 15.65 -2.63 8.06
CA THR A 62 16.84 -2.28 8.81
C THR A 62 17.58 -3.50 9.36
N ASN A 63 16.93 -4.66 9.35
CA ASN A 63 17.48 -5.88 9.90
C ASN A 63 17.67 -5.83 11.42
N GLU A 64 17.11 -4.81 12.07
CA GLU A 64 17.14 -4.73 13.53
C GLU A 64 16.05 -5.59 14.11
N GLN A 65 16.29 -6.08 15.31
CA GLN A 65 15.33 -6.96 15.96
C GLN A 65 14.06 -6.21 16.29
N LEU A 66 12.93 -6.83 15.98
CA LEU A 66 11.63 -6.25 16.28
C LEU A 66 11.27 -6.53 17.74
N ASP A 67 10.70 -5.53 18.41
CA ASP A 67 10.28 -5.67 19.79
C ASP A 67 9.07 -6.59 19.92
N HIS A 68 8.24 -6.63 18.91
CA HIS A 68 7.06 -7.48 18.91
C HIS A 68 6.66 -7.75 17.47
N LYS A 69 5.65 -8.60 17.29
CA LYS A 69 5.16 -8.93 15.97
C LYS A 69 3.75 -8.46 15.72
N HIS A 70 3.28 -7.52 16.52
CA HIS A 70 1.96 -6.95 16.33
C HIS A 70 1.96 -5.98 15.16
N LEU A 71 0.86 -5.98 14.42
CA LEU A 71 0.67 -5.09 13.28
C LEU A 71 -0.56 -4.25 13.54
N CYS A 72 -0.41 -2.94 13.36
CA CYS A 72 -1.52 -2.01 13.58
C CYS A 72 -1.91 -1.40 12.24
N SER A 73 -3.20 -1.36 11.96
CA SER A 73 -3.66 -0.73 10.73
C SER A 73 -3.25 0.73 10.71
N ASN A 74 -2.74 1.16 9.58
CA ASN A 74 -2.38 2.55 9.39
C ASN A 74 -3.52 3.22 8.63
N ASP A 75 -4.46 3.80 9.39
CA ASP A 75 -5.66 4.34 8.78
C ASP A 75 -5.38 5.57 7.93
N ILE A 76 -4.39 6.36 8.33
CA ILE A 76 -4.02 7.53 7.55
C ILE A 76 -3.48 7.10 6.19
N ALA A 77 -2.59 6.13 6.17
CA ALA A 77 -2.04 5.64 4.92
C ALA A 77 -3.13 4.98 4.08
N ARG A 78 -4.03 4.25 4.74
CA ARG A 78 -5.13 3.60 4.01
C ARG A 78 -6.00 4.63 3.31
N GLU A 79 -6.30 5.72 3.98
CA GLU A 79 -7.11 6.75 3.37
C GLU A 79 -6.38 7.41 2.21
N ARG A 80 -5.08 7.63 2.35
CA ARG A 80 -4.30 8.21 1.27
C ARG A 80 -4.24 7.27 0.06
N VAL A 81 -4.10 5.97 0.32
CA VAL A 81 -4.14 5.00 -0.77
C VAL A 81 -5.49 5.03 -1.46
N ARG A 82 -6.55 5.09 -0.67
CA ARG A 82 -7.90 5.13 -1.23
C ARG A 82 -8.10 6.37 -2.10
N GLN A 83 -7.59 7.51 -1.65
CA GLN A 83 -7.68 8.74 -2.43
C GLN A 83 -6.86 8.64 -3.70
N PHE A 84 -5.67 8.06 -3.61
CA PHE A 84 -4.85 7.90 -4.80
C PHE A 84 -5.53 7.00 -5.82
N ILE A 85 -6.12 5.89 -5.38
CA ILE A 85 -6.83 5.00 -6.27
C ILE A 85 -8.02 5.70 -6.89
N GLY A 86 -8.74 6.50 -6.09
CA GLY A 86 -9.86 7.27 -6.60
C GLY A 86 -9.43 8.23 -7.69
N ASP A 87 -8.31 8.91 -7.48
CA ASP A 87 -7.79 9.83 -8.50
C ASP A 87 -7.45 9.08 -9.77
N CYS A 88 -6.85 7.91 -9.65
CA CYS A 88 -6.52 7.12 -10.83
C CYS A 88 -7.77 6.69 -11.57
N HIS A 89 -8.78 6.28 -10.83
CA HIS A 89 -10.00 5.79 -11.46
C HIS A 89 -10.81 6.90 -12.08
N THR A 90 -10.77 8.10 -11.50
CA THR A 90 -11.53 9.22 -12.01
C THR A 90 -10.76 10.03 -13.04
N SER A 91 -9.51 9.69 -13.25
CA SER A 91 -8.72 10.39 -14.24
C SER A 91 -9.37 10.23 -15.60
N GLY A 92 -9.65 11.32 -16.24
CA GLY A 92 -10.29 11.28 -17.55
C GLY A 92 -11.78 11.12 -17.50
N THR A 93 -12.35 10.84 -16.35
CA THR A 93 -13.79 10.79 -16.26
C THR A 93 -14.32 12.17 -16.05
N SER A 94 -15.58 12.29 -16.21
CA SER A 94 -16.18 13.57 -16.09
C SER A 94 -16.14 14.05 -14.66
N PRO A 95 -16.07 15.35 -14.49
CA PRO A 95 -16.11 15.93 -13.16
C PRO A 95 -17.42 15.73 -12.45
N ASP A 96 -18.38 15.15 -13.11
CA ASP A 96 -19.63 14.91 -12.43
C ASP A 96 -19.46 14.02 -11.24
N SER A 97 -18.44 13.17 -11.24
CA SER A 97 -18.17 12.39 -10.05
C SER A 97 -17.80 13.30 -8.90
N VAL A 98 -17.33 14.47 -9.21
CA VAL A 98 -16.95 15.43 -8.17
C VAL A 98 -18.13 16.25 -7.72
N LEU A 99 -19.07 16.42 -8.59
CA LEU A 99 -20.19 17.29 -8.29
C LEU A 99 -21.13 16.73 -7.25
N ARG A 100 -20.98 15.49 -6.97
CA ARG A 100 -21.86 14.89 -6.02
C ARG A 100 -21.57 15.05 -4.68
#